data_2196a455651ec3df2da55130e8e53e3a
#
_entry.id   2196a455651ec3df2da55130e8e53e3a
#
_cell.length_a   1.000
_cell.length_b   1.000
_cell.length_c   1.000
_cell.angle_alpha   90.00
_cell.angle_beta   90.00
_cell.angle_gamma   90.00
#
_symmetry.space_group_name_H-M   'P 1'
#
loop_
_entity.id
_entity.type
_entity.pdbx_description
1 polymer ?
#
loop_
_entity_poly.entity_id
_entity_poly.type
_entity_poly.pdbx_seq_one_letter_code
_entity_poly.pdbx_strand_id
1 'polypeptide(L)'
;IEQRDPTTCGHSERVSTLTVALASIVDRVTGGKYKDIHFSRDQMKEIRYAGLLHDFGKIGVCENVLVKANKLYPDEIKYVRSRFDFIKKSIECKFLEKKLGMVHGKKVDDYQKYFKEIDNELKEELIRLDAYLAGIEKANIPTILEDDLFVELKDISKKVYLDYSGVECNYLTPYEFNLLSIKKGTLDEKERYEIESHVVHSYEFLKKIPWTKEFENIPDIAHAHHEKLNGEGYPLGINEDKIPIQSKMMTITDIYDALTAQDRPYKKAVPHNKALEIIGYDVKGNLIDSDLFDMFVKEKVYE
;
A
#
# COMPACT_ATOMS: atom_id res chain seq x y z
N ILE A 1 -8.17 -18.58 1.28
CA ILE A 1 -7.63 -17.22 0.98
C ILE A 1 -7.94 -16.32 2.17
N GLU A 2 -9.19 -16.15 2.52
CA GLU A 2 -9.68 -15.28 3.61
C GLU A 2 -9.03 -15.54 4.97
N GLN A 3 -8.62 -16.80 5.26
CA GLN A 3 -7.88 -17.13 6.49
C GLN A 3 -6.43 -16.60 6.48
N ARG A 4 -5.81 -16.40 5.31
CA ARG A 4 -4.45 -15.86 5.16
C ARG A 4 -4.43 -14.36 4.96
N ASP A 5 -5.46 -13.83 4.32
CA ASP A 5 -5.65 -12.39 4.12
C ASP A 5 -6.99 -11.98 4.75
N PRO A 6 -6.99 -11.58 6.04
CA PRO A 6 -8.21 -11.15 6.73
C PRO A 6 -8.88 -9.94 6.05
N THR A 7 -8.15 -9.22 5.18
CA THR A 7 -8.69 -8.06 4.44
C THR A 7 -9.61 -8.47 3.29
N THR A 8 -9.66 -9.76 2.94
CA THR A 8 -10.46 -10.29 1.83
C THR A 8 -11.68 -11.10 2.29
N CYS A 9 -11.99 -11.10 3.60
CA CYS A 9 -13.16 -11.80 4.12
C CYS A 9 -14.43 -11.29 3.45
N GLY A 10 -15.15 -12.17 2.73
CA GLY A 10 -16.34 -11.81 1.95
C GLY A 10 -16.10 -10.91 0.73
N HIS A 11 -14.87 -10.43 0.51
CA HIS A 11 -14.53 -9.55 -0.61
C HIS A 11 -14.87 -10.20 -1.97
N SER A 12 -14.38 -11.40 -2.23
CA SER A 12 -14.62 -12.09 -3.50
C SER A 12 -16.11 -12.31 -3.77
N GLU A 13 -16.92 -12.55 -2.72
CA GLU A 13 -18.37 -12.71 -2.87
C GLU A 13 -19.05 -11.37 -3.18
N ARG A 14 -18.67 -10.28 -2.51
CA ARG A 14 -19.18 -8.94 -2.79
C ARG A 14 -18.80 -8.47 -4.19
N VAL A 15 -17.54 -8.59 -4.59
CA VAL A 15 -17.07 -8.28 -5.94
C VAL A 15 -17.85 -9.08 -6.98
N SER A 16 -17.97 -10.39 -6.78
CA SER A 16 -18.75 -11.27 -7.67
C SER A 16 -20.20 -10.81 -7.81
N THR A 17 -20.86 -10.49 -6.70
CA THR A 17 -22.27 -10.04 -6.68
C THR A 17 -22.43 -8.72 -7.39
N LEU A 18 -21.57 -7.73 -7.11
CA LEU A 18 -21.61 -6.42 -7.76
C LEU A 18 -21.32 -6.52 -9.26
N THR A 19 -20.35 -7.37 -9.66
CA THR A 19 -20.01 -7.56 -11.08
C THR A 19 -21.17 -8.17 -11.85
N VAL A 20 -21.86 -9.18 -11.29
CA VAL A 20 -23.05 -9.77 -11.90
C VAL A 20 -24.20 -8.78 -11.96
N ALA A 21 -24.39 -7.94 -10.95
CA ALA A 21 -25.38 -6.88 -10.95
C ALA A 21 -25.11 -5.86 -12.07
N LEU A 22 -23.85 -5.40 -12.22
CA LEU A 22 -23.47 -4.51 -13.30
C LEU A 22 -23.64 -5.17 -14.67
N ALA A 23 -23.26 -6.44 -14.83
CA ALA A 23 -23.47 -7.20 -16.05
C ALA A 23 -24.96 -7.30 -16.42
N SER A 24 -25.85 -7.45 -15.43
CA SER A 24 -27.31 -7.49 -15.65
C SER A 24 -27.86 -6.15 -16.13
N ILE A 25 -27.21 -5.04 -15.80
CA ILE A 25 -27.57 -3.71 -16.31
C ILE A 25 -27.09 -3.57 -17.75
N VAL A 26 -25.82 -3.93 -18.02
CA VAL A 26 -25.28 -3.92 -19.39
C VAL A 26 -26.09 -4.76 -20.33
N ASP A 27 -26.58 -5.93 -19.92
CA ASP A 27 -27.44 -6.81 -20.71
C ASP A 27 -28.77 -6.17 -21.13
N ARG A 28 -29.26 -5.20 -20.35
CA ARG A 28 -30.58 -4.54 -20.59
C ARG A 28 -30.48 -3.18 -21.28
N VAL A 29 -29.26 -2.65 -21.43
CA VAL A 29 -29.08 -1.32 -22.01
C VAL A 29 -29.44 -1.34 -23.51
N THR A 30 -30.20 -0.35 -23.96
CA THR A 30 -30.69 -0.27 -25.35
C THR A 30 -30.00 0.81 -26.17
N GLY A 31 -29.02 1.53 -25.56
CA GLY A 31 -28.28 2.60 -26.21
C GLY A 31 -26.82 2.67 -25.71
N GLY A 32 -26.02 3.46 -26.41
CA GLY A 32 -24.60 3.67 -26.04
C GLY A 32 -23.65 2.57 -26.55
N LYS A 33 -22.44 2.56 -26.05
CA LYS A 33 -21.32 1.68 -26.47
C LYS A 33 -21.65 0.19 -26.31
N TYR A 34 -22.40 -0.17 -25.31
CA TYR A 34 -22.64 -1.56 -24.90
C TYR A 34 -24.05 -2.09 -25.27
N LYS A 35 -24.84 -1.37 -26.11
CA LYS A 35 -26.21 -1.71 -26.50
C LYS A 35 -26.37 -3.10 -27.14
N ASP A 36 -25.33 -3.61 -27.78
CA ASP A 36 -25.36 -4.89 -28.50
C ASP A 36 -24.66 -6.01 -27.67
N ILE A 37 -24.29 -5.73 -26.41
CA ILE A 37 -23.73 -6.72 -25.53
C ILE A 37 -24.80 -7.40 -24.71
N HIS A 38 -24.89 -8.71 -24.86
CA HIS A 38 -25.82 -9.55 -24.11
C HIS A 38 -25.08 -10.70 -23.45
N PHE A 39 -25.56 -11.08 -22.29
CA PHE A 39 -24.97 -12.20 -21.53
C PHE A 39 -26.01 -13.33 -21.41
N SER A 40 -25.64 -14.53 -21.87
CA SER A 40 -26.41 -15.73 -21.59
C SER A 40 -26.46 -16.06 -20.11
N ARG A 41 -27.36 -16.94 -19.70
CA ARG A 41 -27.40 -17.42 -18.30
C ARG A 41 -26.12 -18.06 -17.86
N ASP A 42 -25.41 -18.74 -18.75
CA ASP A 42 -24.14 -19.39 -18.41
C ASP A 42 -22.99 -18.38 -18.36
N GLN A 43 -22.96 -17.37 -19.23
CA GLN A 43 -22.01 -16.26 -19.11
C GLN A 43 -22.19 -15.45 -17.82
N MET A 44 -23.43 -15.27 -17.33
CA MET A 44 -23.66 -14.65 -16.01
C MET A 44 -23.06 -15.50 -14.86
N LYS A 45 -23.13 -16.83 -14.95
CA LYS A 45 -22.46 -17.73 -14.01
C LYS A 45 -20.94 -17.67 -14.13
N GLU A 46 -20.43 -17.60 -15.36
CA GLU A 46 -19.02 -17.44 -15.66
C GLU A 46 -18.45 -16.18 -15.01
N ILE A 47 -19.13 -15.04 -15.17
CA ILE A 47 -18.78 -13.76 -14.49
C ILE A 47 -18.75 -13.94 -12.97
N ARG A 48 -19.78 -14.62 -12.43
CA ARG A 48 -19.86 -14.88 -10.99
C ARG A 48 -18.66 -15.71 -10.51
N TYR A 49 -18.33 -16.79 -11.20
CA TYR A 49 -17.20 -17.65 -10.81
C TYR A 49 -15.86 -16.94 -11.00
N ALA A 50 -15.70 -16.16 -12.06
CA ALA A 50 -14.50 -15.34 -12.23
C ALA A 50 -14.33 -14.35 -11.07
N GLY A 51 -15.40 -13.66 -10.66
CA GLY A 51 -15.37 -12.75 -9.50
C GLY A 51 -15.05 -13.46 -8.17
N LEU A 52 -15.55 -14.69 -7.97
CA LEU A 52 -15.22 -15.48 -6.78
C LEU A 52 -13.75 -15.93 -6.74
N LEU A 53 -13.11 -16.10 -7.90
CA LEU A 53 -11.80 -16.73 -8.04
C LEU A 53 -10.69 -15.78 -8.48
N HIS A 54 -10.99 -14.50 -8.79
CA HIS A 54 -10.04 -13.55 -9.33
C HIS A 54 -8.76 -13.42 -8.50
N ASP A 55 -8.92 -13.42 -7.18
CA ASP A 55 -7.88 -13.24 -6.18
C ASP A 55 -7.27 -14.55 -5.64
N PHE A 56 -7.65 -15.70 -6.22
CA PHE A 56 -7.20 -17.01 -5.69
C PHE A 56 -5.68 -17.12 -5.57
N GLY A 57 -4.95 -16.48 -6.47
CA GLY A 57 -3.48 -16.50 -6.50
C GLY A 57 -2.79 -15.81 -5.31
N LYS A 58 -3.51 -15.05 -4.49
CA LYS A 58 -2.98 -14.50 -3.22
C LYS A 58 -2.44 -15.58 -2.29
N ILE A 59 -2.85 -16.83 -2.46
CA ILE A 59 -2.26 -17.98 -1.76
C ILE A 59 -0.75 -18.12 -2.03
N GLY A 60 -0.30 -17.73 -3.22
CA GLY A 60 1.12 -17.78 -3.63
C GLY A 60 1.95 -16.60 -3.18
N VAL A 61 1.34 -15.53 -2.65
CA VAL A 61 2.04 -14.32 -2.21
C VAL A 61 2.49 -14.46 -0.76
N CYS A 62 3.65 -13.88 -0.44
CA CYS A 62 4.18 -13.86 0.93
C CYS A 62 3.23 -13.10 1.86
N GLU A 63 2.88 -13.72 3.00
CA GLU A 63 1.93 -13.17 3.96
C GLU A 63 2.35 -11.79 4.49
N ASN A 64 3.65 -11.61 4.76
CA ASN A 64 4.17 -10.32 5.24
C ASN A 64 3.91 -9.18 4.27
N VAL A 65 3.93 -9.44 2.96
CA VAL A 65 3.63 -8.44 1.92
C VAL A 65 2.14 -8.15 1.86
N LEU A 66 1.30 -9.19 1.94
CA LEU A 66 -0.17 -9.05 1.92
C LEU A 66 -0.70 -8.16 3.06
N VAL A 67 -0.14 -8.34 4.27
CA VAL A 67 -0.61 -7.63 5.49
C VAL A 67 0.23 -6.42 5.85
N LYS A 68 1.12 -5.94 4.98
CA LYS A 68 2.04 -4.83 5.26
C LYS A 68 1.29 -3.51 5.44
N ALA A 69 1.09 -3.11 6.69
CA ALA A 69 0.34 -1.92 7.05
C ALA A 69 1.14 -0.61 6.95
N ASN A 70 2.46 -0.66 7.15
CA ASN A 70 3.38 0.49 7.17
C ASN A 70 4.55 0.24 6.23
N LYS A 71 5.34 1.28 5.93
CA LYS A 71 6.49 1.19 5.03
C LYS A 71 7.61 0.30 5.59
N LEU A 72 7.90 0.41 6.89
CA LEU A 72 8.77 -0.51 7.63
C LEU A 72 7.94 -1.58 8.34
N TYR A 73 8.47 -2.79 8.42
CA TYR A 73 7.88 -3.86 9.21
C TYR A 73 7.94 -3.55 10.72
N PRO A 74 7.07 -4.15 11.57
CA PRO A 74 7.05 -3.88 13.00
C PRO A 74 8.38 -4.05 13.72
N ASP A 75 9.18 -5.04 13.31
CA ASP A 75 10.49 -5.24 13.92
C ASP A 75 11.52 -4.24 13.42
N GLU A 76 11.45 -3.81 12.17
CA GLU A 76 12.36 -2.79 11.61
C GLU A 76 12.21 -1.44 12.32
N ILE A 77 10.97 -0.98 12.53
CA ILE A 77 10.76 0.28 13.28
C ILE A 77 11.19 0.15 14.75
N LYS A 78 11.10 -1.02 15.37
CA LYS A 78 11.67 -1.28 16.68
C LYS A 78 13.20 -1.13 16.68
N TYR A 79 13.88 -1.67 15.66
CA TYR A 79 15.35 -1.50 15.52
C TYR A 79 15.73 -0.04 15.36
N VAL A 80 14.98 0.73 14.57
CA VAL A 80 15.19 2.19 14.46
C VAL A 80 15.06 2.86 15.83
N ARG A 81 14.00 2.59 16.59
CA ARG A 81 13.80 3.15 17.95
C ARG A 81 14.96 2.79 18.87
N SER A 82 15.35 1.51 18.93
CA SER A 82 16.46 1.05 19.78
C SER A 82 17.78 1.72 19.39
N ARG A 83 18.00 1.95 18.10
CA ARG A 83 19.17 2.71 17.59
C ARG A 83 19.16 4.15 18.10
N PHE A 84 18.02 4.84 18.04
CA PHE A 84 17.87 6.21 18.56
C PHE A 84 18.07 6.27 20.08
N ASP A 85 17.56 5.28 20.82
CA ASP A 85 17.83 5.18 22.27
C ASP A 85 19.31 5.01 22.57
N PHE A 86 20.01 4.16 21.81
CA PHE A 86 21.47 4.01 21.92
C PHE A 86 22.19 5.32 21.58
N ILE A 87 21.82 6.00 20.50
CA ILE A 87 22.43 7.28 20.10
C ILE A 87 22.24 8.32 21.22
N LYS A 88 21.05 8.44 21.81
CA LYS A 88 20.79 9.35 22.93
C LYS A 88 21.68 9.04 24.11
N LYS A 89 21.80 7.76 24.48
CA LYS A 89 22.69 7.35 25.59
C LYS A 89 24.18 7.62 25.29
N SER A 90 24.61 7.40 24.07
CA SER A 90 25.98 7.71 23.65
C SER A 90 26.26 9.21 23.73
N ILE A 91 25.31 10.05 23.37
CA ILE A 91 25.42 11.52 23.49
C ILE A 91 25.46 11.93 24.97
N GLU A 92 24.55 11.40 25.81
CA GLU A 92 24.58 11.65 27.26
C GLU A 92 25.95 11.32 27.87
N CYS A 93 26.53 10.16 27.51
CA CYS A 93 27.87 9.77 27.96
C CYS A 93 28.94 10.78 27.50
N LYS A 94 28.95 11.19 26.23
CA LYS A 94 29.88 12.19 25.71
C LYS A 94 29.79 13.52 26.45
N PHE A 95 28.58 13.97 26.79
CA PHE A 95 28.40 15.21 27.57
C PHE A 95 28.83 15.05 29.01
N LEU A 96 28.68 13.88 29.63
CA LEU A 96 29.25 13.57 30.94
C LEU A 96 30.78 13.56 30.91
N GLU A 97 31.40 12.94 29.92
CA GLU A 97 32.84 12.97 29.71
C GLU A 97 33.36 14.41 29.52
N LYS A 98 32.64 15.27 28.77
CA LYS A 98 32.97 16.69 28.61
C LYS A 98 32.98 17.40 29.97
N LYS A 99 32.01 17.15 30.85
CA LYS A 99 31.94 17.69 32.21
C LYS A 99 33.13 17.20 33.08
N LEU A 100 33.39 15.87 33.06
CA LEU A 100 34.50 15.28 33.81
C LEU A 100 35.85 15.82 33.36
N GLY A 101 36.06 15.96 32.04
CA GLY A 101 37.31 16.53 31.51
C GLY A 101 37.55 17.96 31.97
N MET A 102 36.50 18.75 32.12
CA MET A 102 36.60 20.13 32.67
C MET A 102 37.01 20.14 34.15
N VAL A 103 36.46 19.22 34.95
CA VAL A 103 36.83 19.12 36.38
C VAL A 103 38.30 18.73 36.56
N HIS A 104 38.86 17.84 35.71
CA HIS A 104 40.24 17.39 35.80
C HIS A 104 41.23 18.37 35.19
N GLY A 105 40.84 19.23 34.26
CA GLY A 105 41.78 20.02 33.43
C GLY A 105 42.01 21.47 33.84
N LYS A 106 41.14 22.12 34.63
CA LYS A 106 41.21 23.55 34.95
C LYS A 106 40.61 23.84 36.33
N LYS A 107 41.28 24.78 37.09
CA LYS A 107 40.60 25.56 38.15
C LYS A 107 39.60 26.49 37.46
N VAL A 108 38.34 26.07 37.35
CA VAL A 108 37.25 26.91 36.84
C VAL A 108 36.56 27.50 38.06
N ASP A 109 36.53 28.80 38.17
CA ASP A 109 35.90 29.49 39.32
C ASP A 109 34.36 29.38 39.35
N ASP A 110 33.72 28.95 38.24
CA ASP A 110 32.28 28.82 38.16
C ASP A 110 31.84 27.54 37.37
N TYR A 111 32.04 26.37 38.00
CA TYR A 111 31.57 25.10 37.43
C TYR A 111 30.06 25.05 37.18
N GLN A 112 29.24 25.75 38.00
CA GLN A 112 27.81 25.70 37.89
C GLN A 112 27.31 26.32 36.59
N LYS A 113 27.91 27.43 36.16
CA LYS A 113 27.61 28.07 34.89
C LYS A 113 27.94 27.17 33.71
N TYR A 114 29.15 26.60 33.67
CA TYR A 114 29.57 25.72 32.57
C TYR A 114 28.73 24.43 32.49
N PHE A 115 28.41 23.83 33.62
CA PHE A 115 27.56 22.63 33.64
C PHE A 115 26.15 22.95 33.11
N LYS A 116 25.58 24.08 33.45
CA LYS A 116 24.29 24.55 32.95
C LYS A 116 24.31 24.76 31.44
N GLU A 117 25.40 25.32 30.89
CA GLU A 117 25.57 25.48 29.43
C GLU A 117 25.61 24.09 28.73
N ILE A 118 26.45 23.17 29.26
CA ILE A 118 26.53 21.79 28.76
C ILE A 118 25.19 21.06 28.84
N ASP A 119 24.45 21.24 29.95
CA ASP A 119 23.10 20.63 30.10
C ASP A 119 22.10 21.20 29.11
N ASN A 120 22.17 22.47 28.78
CA ASN A 120 21.33 23.08 27.76
C ASN A 120 21.68 22.56 26.37
N GLU A 121 22.96 22.45 26.01
CA GLU A 121 23.41 21.85 24.75
C GLU A 121 22.93 20.42 24.63
N LEU A 122 23.08 19.60 25.69
CA LEU A 122 22.57 18.23 25.71
C LEU A 122 21.05 18.17 25.49
N LYS A 123 20.32 19.03 26.19
CA LYS A 123 18.86 19.08 26.06
C LYS A 123 18.42 19.40 24.63
N GLU A 124 19.09 20.36 23.97
CA GLU A 124 18.80 20.72 22.58
C GLU A 124 19.07 19.54 21.63
N GLU A 125 20.18 18.82 21.83
CA GLU A 125 20.50 17.62 21.03
C GLU A 125 19.47 16.50 21.22
N LEU A 126 19.04 16.23 22.45
CA LEU A 126 18.01 15.22 22.72
C LEU A 126 16.67 15.58 22.09
N ILE A 127 16.27 16.86 22.18
CA ILE A 127 15.04 17.36 21.52
C ILE A 127 15.14 17.16 20.01
N ARG A 128 16.30 17.43 19.40
CA ARG A 128 16.52 17.22 17.97
C ARG A 128 16.39 15.74 17.57
N LEU A 129 16.94 14.85 18.37
CA LEU A 129 16.82 13.40 18.14
C LEU A 129 15.38 12.91 18.27
N ASP A 130 14.63 13.45 19.24
CA ASP A 130 13.20 13.15 19.38
C ASP A 130 12.41 13.62 18.16
N ALA A 131 12.73 14.81 17.65
CA ALA A 131 12.09 15.32 16.42
C ALA A 131 12.40 14.42 15.21
N TYR A 132 13.65 13.99 15.04
CA TYR A 132 14.02 13.07 13.96
C TYR A 132 13.26 11.73 14.05
N LEU A 133 13.18 11.14 15.22
CA LEU A 133 12.45 9.90 15.41
C LEU A 133 10.95 10.07 15.11
N ALA A 134 10.36 11.18 15.57
CA ALA A 134 8.96 11.50 15.26
C ALA A 134 8.72 11.70 13.74
N GLY A 135 9.66 12.35 13.03
CA GLY A 135 9.63 12.47 11.58
C GLY A 135 9.68 11.12 10.87
N ILE A 136 10.57 10.21 11.33
CA ILE A 136 10.68 8.83 10.82
C ILE A 136 9.36 8.06 11.04
N GLU A 137 8.79 8.15 12.24
CA GLU A 137 7.53 7.49 12.57
C GLU A 137 6.35 8.03 11.74
N LYS A 138 6.31 9.35 11.52
CA LYS A 138 5.32 9.98 10.62
C LYS A 138 5.48 9.48 9.18
N ALA A 139 6.71 9.40 8.68
CA ALA A 139 7.00 8.92 7.33
C ALA A 139 6.69 7.43 7.14
N ASN A 140 6.74 6.62 8.20
CA ASN A 140 6.42 5.19 8.16
C ASN A 140 4.94 4.91 7.89
N ILE A 141 4.04 5.85 8.17
CA ILE A 141 2.60 5.72 7.92
C ILE A 141 2.31 5.77 6.41
N PRO A 142 1.35 4.99 5.88
CA PRO A 142 1.04 4.91 4.44
C PRO A 142 0.25 6.13 3.93
N THR A 143 0.67 7.33 4.29
CA THR A 143 0.16 8.60 3.77
C THR A 143 1.02 9.08 2.61
N ILE A 144 0.55 10.09 1.88
CA ILE A 144 1.39 10.77 0.89
C ILE A 144 2.53 11.44 1.63
N LEU A 145 3.77 11.10 1.25
CA LEU A 145 4.97 11.69 1.83
C LEU A 145 5.09 13.16 1.36
N GLU A 146 5.07 14.08 2.33
CA GLU A 146 5.26 15.51 2.10
C GLU A 146 6.72 15.79 1.68
N ASP A 147 6.95 16.74 0.78
CA ASP A 147 8.29 17.05 0.28
C ASP A 147 9.24 17.52 1.39
N ASP A 148 8.73 18.31 2.36
CA ASP A 148 9.52 18.74 3.51
C ASP A 148 9.99 17.57 4.38
N LEU A 149 9.11 16.60 4.62
CA LEU A 149 9.46 15.38 5.37
C LEU A 149 10.46 14.51 4.61
N PHE A 150 10.35 14.44 3.28
CA PHE A 150 11.36 13.75 2.46
C PHE A 150 12.75 14.41 2.59
N VAL A 151 12.83 15.74 2.57
CA VAL A 151 14.10 16.47 2.76
C VAL A 151 14.67 16.18 4.15
N GLU A 152 13.85 16.20 5.19
CA GLU A 152 14.26 15.86 6.56
C GLU A 152 14.81 14.43 6.65
N LEU A 153 14.11 13.43 6.09
CA LEU A 153 14.58 12.04 6.03
C LEU A 153 15.95 11.91 5.33
N LYS A 154 16.12 12.65 4.22
CA LYS A 154 17.39 12.68 3.49
C LYS A 154 18.54 13.26 4.32
N ASP A 155 18.26 14.25 5.15
CA ASP A 155 19.27 14.83 6.04
C ASP A 155 19.55 13.91 7.24
N ILE A 156 18.55 13.22 7.78
CA ILE A 156 18.75 12.20 8.82
C ILE A 156 19.58 11.04 8.28
N SER A 157 19.35 10.59 7.04
CA SER A 157 20.08 9.45 6.44
C SER A 157 21.58 9.70 6.24
N LYS A 158 22.01 10.97 6.21
CA LYS A 158 23.44 11.36 6.11
C LYS A 158 24.12 11.41 7.47
N LYS A 159 23.37 11.38 8.57
CA LYS A 159 23.94 11.45 9.91
C LYS A 159 24.49 10.10 10.32
N VAL A 160 25.60 10.15 11.05
CA VAL A 160 26.30 8.96 11.54
C VAL A 160 26.51 9.02 13.04
N TYR A 161 26.61 7.85 13.64
CA TYR A 161 27.00 7.66 15.03
C TYR A 161 28.05 6.54 15.13
N LEU A 162 28.78 6.49 16.23
CA LEU A 162 29.64 5.37 16.52
C LEU A 162 28.88 4.32 17.34
N ASP A 163 28.92 3.09 16.89
CA ASP A 163 28.39 1.98 17.65
C ASP A 163 29.26 1.64 18.87
N TYR A 164 28.88 0.61 19.64
CA TYR A 164 29.68 0.18 20.81
C TYR A 164 31.10 -0.26 20.47
N SER A 165 31.35 -0.72 19.27
CA SER A 165 32.66 -1.16 18.78
C SER A 165 33.47 -0.01 18.16
N GLY A 166 32.92 1.21 18.11
CA GLY A 166 33.55 2.37 17.49
C GLY A 166 33.43 2.40 15.97
N VAL A 167 32.55 1.59 15.39
CA VAL A 167 32.27 1.58 13.95
C VAL A 167 31.22 2.67 13.63
N GLU A 168 31.49 3.42 12.55
CA GLU A 168 30.58 4.44 12.07
C GLU A 168 29.36 3.82 11.41
N CYS A 169 28.17 4.15 11.90
CA CYS A 169 26.88 3.65 11.44
C CYS A 169 25.94 4.81 11.11
N ASN A 170 25.08 4.64 10.12
CA ASN A 170 24.10 5.64 9.74
C ASN A 170 22.90 5.66 10.71
N TYR A 171 22.30 6.84 10.91
CA TYR A 171 21.04 7.00 11.66
C TYR A 171 19.90 6.22 11.00
N LEU A 172 19.85 6.23 9.66
CA LEU A 172 18.99 5.39 8.84
C LEU A 172 19.87 4.62 7.85
N THR A 173 19.66 3.31 7.74
CA THR A 173 20.30 2.52 6.70
C THR A 173 19.76 2.93 5.31
N PRO A 174 20.52 2.69 4.21
CA PRO A 174 20.00 2.94 2.86
C PRO A 174 18.67 2.23 2.56
N TYR A 175 18.50 1.03 3.08
CA TYR A 175 17.27 0.24 2.95
C TYR A 175 16.09 0.94 3.65
N GLU A 176 16.25 1.32 4.92
CA GLU A 176 15.23 2.02 5.69
C GLU A 176 14.85 3.37 5.05
N PHE A 177 15.85 4.12 4.60
CA PHE A 177 15.62 5.39 3.91
C PHE A 177 14.81 5.19 2.61
N ASN A 178 15.14 4.17 1.81
CA ASN A 178 14.43 3.88 0.57
C ASN A 178 12.95 3.54 0.83
N LEU A 179 12.67 2.70 1.83
CA LEU A 179 11.29 2.36 2.21
C LEU A 179 10.52 3.59 2.71
N LEU A 180 11.10 4.36 3.64
CA LEU A 180 10.48 5.57 4.19
C LEU A 180 10.23 6.63 3.12
N SER A 181 11.04 6.66 2.06
CA SER A 181 10.95 7.59 0.93
C SER A 181 9.87 7.25 -0.09
N ILE A 182 9.15 6.14 0.06
CA ILE A 182 8.04 5.79 -0.82
C ILE A 182 6.98 6.91 -0.75
N LYS A 183 6.67 7.53 -1.91
CA LYS A 183 5.75 8.67 -1.96
C LYS A 183 4.31 8.30 -1.63
N LYS A 184 3.84 7.11 -2.07
CA LYS A 184 2.46 6.65 -1.89
C LYS A 184 2.44 5.14 -1.65
N GLY A 185 1.77 4.72 -0.58
CA GLY A 185 1.64 3.29 -0.22
C GLY A 185 2.76 2.82 0.71
N THR A 186 2.86 1.50 0.86
CA THR A 186 3.74 0.83 1.82
C THR A 186 4.78 -0.08 1.17
N LEU A 187 4.59 -0.46 -0.09
CA LEU A 187 5.36 -1.49 -0.79
C LEU A 187 6.45 -0.86 -1.65
N ASP A 188 7.65 -1.42 -1.58
CA ASP A 188 8.70 -1.15 -2.56
C ASP A 188 8.39 -1.85 -3.91
N GLU A 189 9.27 -1.67 -4.90
CA GLU A 189 9.08 -2.25 -6.24
C GLU A 189 9.04 -3.79 -6.23
N LYS A 190 9.84 -4.43 -5.38
CA LYS A 190 9.89 -5.90 -5.29
C LYS A 190 8.63 -6.44 -4.62
N GLU A 191 8.22 -5.82 -3.51
CA GLU A 191 7.00 -6.18 -2.79
C GLU A 191 5.76 -5.92 -3.64
N ARG A 192 5.78 -4.83 -4.43
CA ARG A 192 4.70 -4.53 -5.40
C ARG A 192 4.62 -5.60 -6.48
N TYR A 193 5.74 -5.97 -7.08
CA TYR A 193 5.78 -7.05 -8.07
C TYR A 193 5.28 -8.37 -7.47
N GLU A 194 5.64 -8.66 -6.23
CA GLU A 194 5.20 -9.87 -5.54
C GLU A 194 3.68 -9.86 -5.31
N ILE A 195 3.09 -8.75 -4.85
CA ILE A 195 1.64 -8.71 -4.67
C ILE A 195 0.90 -8.73 -6.02
N GLU A 196 1.42 -8.08 -7.05
CA GLU A 196 0.85 -8.09 -8.41
C GLU A 196 0.89 -9.50 -9.05
N SER A 197 1.87 -10.33 -8.66
CA SER A 197 2.00 -11.71 -9.15
C SER A 197 0.80 -12.62 -8.81
N HIS A 198 -0.06 -12.23 -7.83
CA HIS A 198 -1.26 -13.01 -7.52
C HIS A 198 -2.17 -13.19 -8.74
N VAL A 199 -2.21 -12.22 -9.65
CA VAL A 199 -3.01 -12.30 -10.87
C VAL A 199 -2.51 -13.43 -11.78
N VAL A 200 -1.18 -13.51 -11.94
CA VAL A 200 -0.54 -14.60 -12.71
C VAL A 200 -0.76 -15.93 -12.02
N HIS A 201 -0.62 -16.00 -10.69
CA HIS A 201 -0.88 -17.22 -9.93
C HIS A 201 -2.33 -17.67 -10.02
N SER A 202 -3.30 -16.75 -9.99
CA SER A 202 -4.71 -17.04 -10.22
C SER A 202 -4.90 -17.66 -11.61
N TYR A 203 -4.37 -17.01 -12.64
CA TYR A 203 -4.47 -17.47 -14.02
C TYR A 203 -3.88 -18.88 -14.22
N GLU A 204 -2.64 -19.09 -13.79
CA GLU A 204 -1.94 -20.38 -13.92
C GLU A 204 -2.66 -21.53 -13.19
N PHE A 205 -3.30 -21.22 -12.07
CA PHE A 205 -4.12 -22.20 -11.36
C PHE A 205 -5.43 -22.47 -12.09
N LEU A 206 -6.19 -21.42 -12.44
CA LEU A 206 -7.49 -21.53 -13.08
C LEU A 206 -7.40 -22.22 -14.45
N LYS A 207 -6.34 -21.98 -15.21
CA LYS A 207 -6.09 -22.59 -16.51
C LYS A 207 -5.90 -24.12 -16.44
N LYS A 208 -5.52 -24.67 -15.29
CA LYS A 208 -5.36 -26.12 -15.09
C LYS A 208 -6.68 -26.85 -14.80
N ILE A 209 -7.74 -26.09 -14.48
CA ILE A 209 -9.06 -26.67 -14.22
C ILE A 209 -9.69 -27.05 -15.56
N PRO A 210 -10.21 -28.29 -15.74
CA PRO A 210 -10.89 -28.69 -16.97
C PRO A 210 -12.28 -28.09 -17.06
N TRP A 211 -12.35 -26.81 -17.37
CA TRP A 211 -13.62 -26.09 -17.53
C TRP A 211 -14.45 -26.68 -18.66
N THR A 212 -15.76 -26.66 -18.51
CA THR A 212 -16.67 -26.86 -19.63
C THR A 212 -16.62 -25.65 -20.56
N LYS A 213 -17.10 -25.78 -21.80
CA LYS A 213 -17.08 -24.69 -22.79
C LYS A 213 -17.77 -23.41 -22.32
N GLU A 214 -18.77 -23.55 -21.47
CA GLU A 214 -19.56 -22.43 -20.91
C GLU A 214 -18.74 -21.60 -19.90
N PHE A 215 -17.60 -22.10 -19.41
CA PHE A 215 -16.80 -21.49 -18.35
C PHE A 215 -15.31 -21.37 -18.71
N GLU A 216 -14.97 -21.57 -19.99
CA GLU A 216 -13.58 -21.56 -20.44
C GLU A 216 -12.89 -20.20 -20.35
N ASN A 217 -13.65 -19.08 -20.26
CA ASN A 217 -13.09 -17.75 -20.18
C ASN A 217 -12.82 -17.27 -18.74
N ILE A 218 -13.19 -18.04 -17.70
CA ILE A 218 -12.91 -17.68 -16.29
C ILE A 218 -11.46 -17.30 -16.06
N PRO A 219 -10.45 -18.06 -16.54
CA PRO A 219 -9.05 -17.69 -16.35
C PRO A 219 -8.73 -16.33 -16.96
N ASP A 220 -9.17 -16.05 -18.19
CA ASP A 220 -8.86 -14.80 -18.91
C ASP A 220 -9.56 -13.60 -18.27
N ILE A 221 -10.81 -13.77 -17.82
CA ILE A 221 -11.54 -12.73 -17.09
C ILE A 221 -10.81 -12.39 -15.78
N ALA A 222 -10.41 -13.41 -15.02
CA ALA A 222 -9.66 -13.21 -13.79
C ALA A 222 -8.25 -12.64 -14.05
N HIS A 223 -7.62 -12.97 -15.18
CA HIS A 223 -6.27 -12.50 -15.52
C HIS A 223 -6.23 -10.99 -15.83
N ALA A 224 -7.33 -10.43 -16.32
CA ALA A 224 -7.35 -9.05 -16.79
C ALA A 224 -8.02 -8.04 -15.81
N HIS A 225 -8.37 -8.44 -14.59
CA HIS A 225 -9.12 -7.56 -13.68
C HIS A 225 -8.33 -6.36 -13.14
N HIS A 226 -7.00 -6.37 -13.24
CA HIS A 226 -6.12 -5.24 -12.92
C HIS A 226 -5.54 -4.54 -14.15
N GLU A 227 -5.99 -4.91 -15.35
CA GLU A 227 -5.64 -4.16 -16.55
C GLU A 227 -6.29 -2.78 -16.54
N LYS A 228 -5.64 -1.82 -17.24
CA LYS A 228 -6.11 -0.45 -17.39
C LYS A 228 -6.31 -0.13 -18.87
N LEU A 229 -7.31 0.69 -19.20
CA LEU A 229 -7.64 1.00 -20.58
C LEU A 229 -6.47 1.59 -21.38
N ASN A 230 -5.57 2.31 -20.71
CA ASN A 230 -4.39 2.93 -21.29
C ASN A 230 -3.17 1.98 -21.41
N GLY A 231 -3.29 0.72 -21.00
CA GLY A 231 -2.20 -0.26 -21.03
C GLY A 231 -1.20 -0.17 -19.85
N GLU A 232 -1.42 0.69 -18.86
CA GLU A 232 -0.57 0.79 -17.66
C GLU A 232 -0.99 -0.17 -16.55
N GLY A 233 -1.91 -1.10 -16.85
CA GLY A 233 -2.32 -2.17 -15.93
C GLY A 233 -1.35 -3.33 -15.90
N TYR A 234 -1.70 -4.36 -15.19
CA TYR A 234 -0.93 -5.59 -15.06
C TYR A 234 -1.85 -6.83 -15.09
N PRO A 235 -1.34 -8.01 -15.41
CA PRO A 235 0.05 -8.37 -15.67
C PRO A 235 0.46 -8.26 -17.15
N LEU A 236 -0.49 -8.07 -18.08
CA LEU A 236 -0.24 -8.12 -19.52
C LEU A 236 0.07 -6.74 -20.13
N GLY A 237 -0.35 -5.66 -19.49
CA GLY A 237 -0.23 -4.30 -20.03
C GLY A 237 -1.01 -4.11 -21.33
N ILE A 238 -2.21 -4.69 -21.43
CA ILE A 238 -3.05 -4.65 -22.64
C ILE A 238 -3.98 -3.43 -22.62
N ASN A 239 -4.24 -2.89 -23.83
CA ASN A 239 -5.14 -1.76 -24.02
C ASN A 239 -6.61 -2.20 -24.03
N GLU A 240 -7.50 -1.20 -23.99
CA GLU A 240 -8.95 -1.31 -23.91
C GLU A 240 -9.56 -2.41 -24.78
N ASP A 241 -9.17 -2.47 -26.07
CA ASP A 241 -9.74 -3.39 -27.06
C ASP A 241 -9.51 -4.87 -26.72
N LYS A 242 -8.49 -5.17 -25.93
CA LYS A 242 -8.09 -6.53 -25.57
C LYS A 242 -8.57 -6.94 -24.18
N ILE A 243 -9.08 -6.01 -23.37
CA ILE A 243 -9.59 -6.31 -22.03
C ILE A 243 -11.01 -6.84 -22.15
N PRO A 244 -11.32 -8.05 -21.66
CA PRO A 244 -12.68 -8.56 -21.61
C PRO A 244 -13.62 -7.58 -20.89
N ILE A 245 -14.83 -7.39 -21.40
CA ILE A 245 -15.80 -6.50 -20.75
C ILE A 245 -16.11 -6.93 -19.31
N GLN A 246 -16.11 -8.24 -19.06
CA GLN A 246 -16.31 -8.81 -17.73
C GLN A 246 -15.21 -8.35 -16.77
N SER A 247 -13.97 -8.29 -17.24
CA SER A 247 -12.83 -7.78 -16.44
C SER A 247 -12.92 -6.28 -16.21
N LYS A 248 -13.36 -5.49 -17.20
CA LYS A 248 -13.61 -4.04 -17.04
C LYS A 248 -14.67 -3.77 -15.96
N MET A 249 -15.75 -4.55 -15.94
CA MET A 249 -16.77 -4.48 -14.90
C MET A 249 -16.21 -4.88 -13.54
N MET A 250 -15.44 -5.96 -13.49
CA MET A 250 -14.79 -6.46 -12.26
C MET A 250 -13.81 -5.44 -11.69
N THR A 251 -13.01 -4.76 -12.51
CA THR A 251 -12.11 -3.68 -12.07
C THR A 251 -12.85 -2.60 -11.27
N ILE A 252 -14.02 -2.18 -11.73
CA ILE A 252 -14.83 -1.15 -11.04
C ILE A 252 -15.30 -1.67 -9.67
N THR A 253 -15.84 -2.88 -9.65
CA THR A 253 -16.44 -3.45 -8.44
C THR A 253 -15.39 -3.87 -7.42
N ASP A 254 -14.22 -4.33 -7.87
CA ASP A 254 -13.07 -4.64 -7.03
C ASP A 254 -12.53 -3.40 -6.33
N ILE A 255 -12.25 -2.32 -7.08
CA ILE A 255 -11.80 -1.05 -6.51
C ILE A 255 -12.85 -0.49 -5.55
N TYR A 256 -14.13 -0.55 -5.92
CA TYR A 256 -15.20 -0.06 -5.07
C TYR A 256 -15.27 -0.82 -3.73
N ASP A 257 -15.27 -2.16 -3.76
CA ASP A 257 -15.28 -2.97 -2.54
C ASP A 257 -13.99 -2.75 -1.74
N ALA A 258 -12.83 -2.67 -2.42
CA ALA A 258 -11.56 -2.37 -1.78
C ALA A 258 -11.54 -1.04 -0.99
N LEU A 259 -12.33 -0.05 -1.40
CA LEU A 259 -12.43 1.24 -0.72
C LEU A 259 -13.49 1.24 0.40
N THR A 260 -14.61 0.52 0.21
CA THR A 260 -15.79 0.63 1.08
C THR A 260 -15.94 -0.47 2.12
N ALA A 261 -15.21 -1.59 1.99
CA ALA A 261 -15.26 -2.71 2.92
C ALA A 261 -14.85 -2.29 4.34
N GLN A 262 -15.68 -2.66 5.34
CA GLN A 262 -15.50 -2.31 6.76
C GLN A 262 -14.66 -3.35 7.52
N ASP A 263 -14.44 -4.51 6.94
CA ASP A 263 -13.77 -5.67 7.53
C ASP A 263 -12.24 -5.65 7.39
N ARG A 264 -11.68 -4.53 6.91
CA ARG A 264 -10.22 -4.36 6.78
C ARG A 264 -9.59 -3.86 8.09
N PRO A 265 -8.70 -4.64 8.74
CA PRO A 265 -8.16 -4.31 10.06
C PRO A 265 -7.27 -3.06 10.08
N TYR A 266 -6.75 -2.61 8.91
CA TYR A 266 -5.74 -1.54 8.83
C TYR A 266 -6.20 -0.29 8.07
N LYS A 267 -7.40 -0.28 7.48
CA LYS A 267 -7.94 0.90 6.77
C LYS A 267 -9.38 1.16 7.21
N LYS A 268 -9.68 2.39 7.54
CA LYS A 268 -11.08 2.83 7.73
C LYS A 268 -11.79 2.77 6.38
N ALA A 269 -13.00 2.20 6.37
CA ALA A 269 -13.87 2.21 5.20
C ALA A 269 -14.10 3.64 4.71
N VAL A 270 -13.98 3.82 3.41
CA VAL A 270 -14.27 5.10 2.76
C VAL A 270 -15.77 5.21 2.54
N PRO A 271 -16.43 6.34 2.87
CA PRO A 271 -17.84 6.55 2.55
C PRO A 271 -18.12 6.36 1.06
N HIS A 272 -19.29 5.81 0.70
CA HIS A 272 -19.67 5.47 -0.67
C HIS A 272 -19.44 6.62 -1.66
N ASN A 273 -19.91 7.83 -1.34
CA ASN A 273 -19.73 9.00 -2.21
C ASN A 273 -18.25 9.32 -2.47
N LYS A 274 -17.39 9.15 -1.45
CA LYS A 274 -15.97 9.39 -1.59
C LYS A 274 -15.26 8.30 -2.38
N ALA A 275 -15.71 7.05 -2.26
CA ALA A 275 -15.21 5.94 -3.07
C ALA A 275 -15.53 6.16 -4.56
N LEU A 276 -16.76 6.58 -4.88
CA LEU A 276 -17.16 6.92 -6.25
C LEU A 276 -16.36 8.11 -6.81
N GLU A 277 -16.06 9.12 -5.98
CA GLU A 277 -15.21 10.25 -6.38
C GLU A 277 -13.78 9.77 -6.73
N ILE A 278 -13.19 8.88 -5.91
CA ILE A 278 -11.86 8.29 -6.14
C ILE A 278 -11.83 7.53 -7.47
N ILE A 279 -12.80 6.64 -7.72
CA ILE A 279 -12.91 5.91 -8.99
C ILE A 279 -13.10 6.88 -10.16
N GLY A 280 -13.87 7.96 -9.96
CA GLY A 280 -14.06 9.02 -10.95
C GLY A 280 -12.78 9.73 -11.39
N TYR A 281 -11.74 9.79 -10.56
CA TYR A 281 -10.41 10.27 -10.99
C TYR A 281 -9.73 9.28 -11.94
N ASP A 282 -9.85 7.98 -11.68
CA ASP A 282 -9.30 6.94 -12.57
C ASP A 282 -10.03 6.92 -13.92
N VAL A 283 -11.33 7.16 -13.93
CA VAL A 283 -12.13 7.36 -15.17
C VAL A 283 -11.64 8.56 -15.97
N LYS A 284 -11.42 9.71 -15.31
CA LYS A 284 -10.87 10.92 -15.97
C LYS A 284 -9.47 10.71 -16.51
N GLY A 285 -8.69 9.84 -15.87
CA GLY A 285 -7.37 9.41 -16.30
C GLY A 285 -7.36 8.38 -17.43
N ASN A 286 -8.53 8.00 -17.97
CA ASN A 286 -8.69 6.92 -18.95
C ASN A 286 -8.10 5.57 -18.48
N LEU A 287 -8.21 5.29 -17.19
CA LEU A 287 -7.80 4.02 -16.60
C LEU A 287 -8.97 3.03 -16.51
N ILE A 288 -10.18 3.54 -16.33
CA ILE A 288 -11.41 2.79 -16.13
C ILE A 288 -12.47 3.24 -17.15
N ASP A 289 -13.30 2.32 -17.61
CA ASP A 289 -14.34 2.57 -18.59
C ASP A 289 -15.43 3.50 -18.03
N SER A 290 -15.61 4.63 -18.70
CA SER A 290 -16.55 5.68 -18.29
C SER A 290 -18.01 5.23 -18.41
N ASP A 291 -18.37 4.52 -19.48
CA ASP A 291 -19.77 4.09 -19.70
C ASP A 291 -20.18 3.04 -18.66
N LEU A 292 -19.29 2.08 -18.34
CA LEU A 292 -19.56 1.08 -17.29
C LEU A 292 -19.61 1.72 -15.90
N PHE A 293 -18.76 2.70 -15.63
CA PHE A 293 -18.77 3.41 -14.35
C PHE A 293 -20.04 4.27 -14.21
N ASP A 294 -20.47 4.95 -15.28
CA ASP A 294 -21.71 5.73 -15.28
C ASP A 294 -22.93 4.84 -15.02
N MET A 295 -22.97 3.64 -15.61
CA MET A 295 -24.01 2.64 -15.33
C MET A 295 -23.97 2.20 -13.87
N PHE A 296 -22.77 1.90 -13.32
CA PHE A 296 -22.60 1.51 -11.93
C PHE A 296 -23.13 2.55 -10.95
N VAL A 297 -22.87 3.84 -11.21
CA VAL A 297 -23.32 4.96 -10.38
C VAL A 297 -24.79 5.23 -10.55
N LYS A 298 -25.28 5.33 -11.79
CA LYS A 298 -26.66 5.73 -12.13
C LYS A 298 -27.68 4.71 -11.64
N GLU A 299 -27.38 3.44 -11.82
CA GLU A 299 -28.25 2.33 -11.42
C GLU A 299 -28.00 1.88 -9.97
N LYS A 300 -27.09 2.58 -9.25
CA LYS A 300 -26.78 2.36 -7.85
C LYS A 300 -26.44 0.89 -7.53
N VAL A 301 -25.61 0.27 -8.36
CA VAL A 301 -25.22 -1.15 -8.23
C VAL A 301 -24.70 -1.50 -6.84
N TYR A 302 -24.23 -0.51 -6.11
CA TYR A 302 -23.63 -0.62 -4.79
C TYR A 302 -24.63 -0.55 -3.60
N GLU A 303 -25.92 -0.32 -3.85
CA GLU A 303 -27.01 -0.38 -2.85
C GLU A 303 -27.64 -1.78 -2.79
#